data_ed8861e2e17e23185aefa8d3c546cacf
#
_entry.id   ed8861e2e17e23185aefa8d3c546cacf
#
_cell.length_a   1.000
_cell.length_b   1.000
_cell.length_c   1.000
_cell.angle_alpha   90.00
_cell.angle_beta   90.00
_cell.angle_gamma   90.00
#
_symmetry.space_group_name_H-M   'P 1'
#
loop_
_entity.id
_entity.type
_entity.pdbx_description
1 polymer ?
#
loop_
_entity_poly.entity_id
_entity_poly.type
_entity_poly.pdbx_seq_one_letter_code
_entity_poly.pdbx_strand_id
1 'polypeptide(L)'
;MPCSSHPESELPMDQFLSHSDEVTAQSALWAPPPGSRAVDPSPQELGTRNRRLAHEGVAAAQELLVKRYRLSESREGFELLRSVSQQCNVKLHTLADAVVRVPAPDRDARLWFPARRRHDPPRLPGLMLEPGSRGSQGAVLKAVLHRVLSIAQTPMGNVQLLNGDRLHLARHTGLNSYFTEFFAFVDGSTTACAEAAAQRRQVTVGDVASAEVFDEASRYAILQAGSRAVHSVPLTHAGGAVLGMVSSHHEHPVAGFTGAQLAAFQRTGADVGRWLSWHWNTVVLDALERLHATATRRPD
;
A
#
# COMPACT_ATOMS: atom_id res chain seq x y z
N MET A 1 32.60 -10.36 33.98
CA MET A 1 31.18 -10.01 34.10
C MET A 1 30.69 -9.78 32.67
N PRO A 2 29.92 -10.70 32.04
CA PRO A 2 29.41 -10.48 30.69
C PRO A 2 28.16 -9.62 30.74
N CYS A 3 28.12 -8.58 29.90
CA CYS A 3 26.93 -7.75 29.63
C CYS A 3 25.86 -8.60 28.94
N SER A 4 24.72 -8.71 29.59
CA SER A 4 23.51 -9.31 29.01
C SER A 4 22.97 -8.37 27.93
N SER A 5 23.04 -8.80 26.70
CA SER A 5 22.33 -8.19 25.56
C SER A 5 20.85 -8.51 25.70
N HIS A 6 20.03 -7.51 26.01
CA HIS A 6 18.59 -7.60 25.87
C HIS A 6 18.21 -7.53 24.38
N PRO A 7 17.27 -8.34 23.88
CA PRO A 7 16.82 -8.28 22.52
C PRO A 7 16.10 -6.95 22.26
N GLU A 8 16.45 -6.33 21.16
CA GLU A 8 15.87 -5.09 20.66
C GLU A 8 14.38 -5.28 20.39
N SER A 9 13.55 -4.51 21.08
CA SER A 9 12.11 -4.44 20.77
C SER A 9 11.90 -3.53 19.55
N GLU A 10 12.17 -4.01 18.37
CA GLU A 10 11.46 -3.57 17.18
C GLU A 10 10.00 -4.02 17.40
N LEU A 11 9.05 -3.10 17.32
CA LEU A 11 7.63 -3.46 17.22
C LEU A 11 7.48 -4.09 15.83
N PRO A 12 7.37 -5.42 15.73
CA PRO A 12 7.42 -6.06 14.41
C PRO A 12 6.12 -5.75 13.70
N MET A 13 6.22 -5.30 12.46
CA MET A 13 5.08 -5.17 11.56
C MET A 13 4.33 -6.51 11.40
N ASP A 14 4.98 -7.62 11.68
CA ASP A 14 4.40 -8.95 11.68
C ASP A 14 3.23 -9.10 12.68
N GLN A 15 3.25 -8.39 13.81
CA GLN A 15 2.11 -8.40 14.75
C GLN A 15 0.87 -7.71 14.17
N PHE A 16 1.03 -6.83 13.19
CA PHE A 16 -0.08 -6.14 12.54
C PHE A 16 -0.55 -6.85 11.26
N LEU A 17 0.20 -7.83 10.76
CA LEU A 17 -0.11 -8.60 9.55
C LEU A 17 -0.62 -10.01 9.84
N SER A 18 -0.50 -10.50 11.09
CA SER A 18 -0.89 -11.88 11.47
C SER A 18 -2.39 -12.15 11.55
N HIS A 19 -3.25 -11.17 11.30
CA HIS A 19 -4.70 -11.39 11.17
C HIS A 19 -5.13 -11.90 9.79
N SER A 20 -4.18 -12.07 8.84
CA SER A 20 -4.49 -12.53 7.48
C SER A 20 -4.62 -14.05 7.34
N ASP A 21 -4.22 -14.84 8.33
CA ASP A 21 -4.18 -16.30 8.19
C ASP A 21 -5.52 -16.99 8.47
N GLU A 22 -6.50 -16.33 9.09
CA GLU A 22 -7.84 -16.89 9.34
C GLU A 22 -8.89 -16.58 8.27
N VAL A 23 -8.59 -15.69 7.32
CA VAL A 23 -9.57 -15.27 6.27
C VAL A 23 -9.55 -16.21 5.06
N THR A 24 -8.63 -17.15 4.97
CA THR A 24 -8.46 -18.02 3.78
C THR A 24 -9.53 -19.11 3.66
N ALA A 25 -10.43 -19.27 4.63
CA ALA A 25 -11.43 -20.34 4.62
C ALA A 25 -12.85 -19.92 4.18
N GLN A 26 -13.12 -18.64 3.95
CA GLN A 26 -14.46 -18.15 3.57
C GLN A 26 -14.59 -17.52 2.17
N SER A 27 -13.56 -17.55 1.34
CA SER A 27 -13.59 -17.03 -0.04
C SER A 27 -14.20 -17.99 -1.08
N ALA A 28 -14.70 -19.13 -0.66
CA ALA A 28 -15.43 -20.03 -1.56
C ALA A 28 -16.94 -19.79 -1.39
N LEU A 29 -17.53 -18.92 -2.22
CA LEU A 29 -18.94 -18.96 -2.63
C LEU A 29 -19.47 -17.58 -3.06
N TRP A 30 -18.88 -17.02 -4.12
CA TRP A 30 -19.66 -16.13 -4.96
C TRP A 30 -19.35 -16.40 -6.44
N ALA A 31 -20.04 -17.40 -7.01
CA ALA A 31 -20.20 -17.54 -8.44
C ALA A 31 -21.42 -16.70 -8.83
N PRO A 32 -21.31 -15.75 -9.78
CA PRO A 32 -22.47 -15.06 -10.30
C PRO A 32 -23.43 -16.08 -10.93
N PRO A 33 -24.76 -15.86 -10.86
CA PRO A 33 -25.72 -16.76 -11.46
C PRO A 33 -25.48 -16.88 -12.97
N PRO A 34 -25.60 -18.07 -13.56
CA PRO A 34 -25.40 -18.27 -14.97
C PRO A 34 -26.42 -17.44 -15.77
N GLY A 35 -25.92 -16.47 -16.56
CA GLY A 35 -26.74 -15.60 -17.42
C GLY A 35 -26.61 -14.09 -17.13
N SER A 36 -25.99 -13.63 -16.07
CA SER A 36 -25.68 -12.22 -15.94
C SER A 36 -24.37 -11.92 -16.68
N ARG A 37 -24.43 -11.26 -17.82
CA ARG A 37 -23.30 -10.48 -18.32
C ARG A 37 -22.95 -9.49 -17.21
N ALA A 38 -21.78 -9.63 -16.60
CA ALA A 38 -21.26 -8.62 -15.71
C ALA A 38 -21.20 -7.32 -16.52
N VAL A 39 -22.11 -6.40 -16.24
CA VAL A 39 -22.09 -5.07 -16.86
C VAL A 39 -20.84 -4.41 -16.30
N ASP A 40 -19.89 -4.07 -17.17
CA ASP A 40 -18.68 -3.36 -16.76
C ASP A 40 -19.09 -2.10 -15.98
N PRO A 41 -18.54 -1.87 -14.77
CA PRO A 41 -18.96 -0.75 -13.94
C PRO A 41 -18.68 0.57 -14.66
N SER A 42 -19.68 1.45 -14.69
CA SER A 42 -19.53 2.77 -15.28
C SER A 42 -18.50 3.62 -14.51
N PRO A 43 -17.87 4.62 -15.13
CA PRO A 43 -16.96 5.54 -14.44
C PRO A 43 -17.59 6.21 -13.21
N GLN A 44 -18.91 6.46 -13.25
CA GLN A 44 -19.65 7.07 -12.13
C GLN A 44 -19.78 6.09 -10.94
N GLU A 45 -20.05 4.82 -11.19
CA GLU A 45 -20.11 3.78 -10.16
C GLU A 45 -18.75 3.54 -9.54
N LEU A 46 -17.68 3.48 -10.36
CA LEU A 46 -16.30 3.39 -9.90
C LEU A 46 -15.94 4.59 -9.01
N GLY A 47 -16.20 5.81 -9.45
CA GLY A 47 -15.93 7.01 -8.67
C GLY A 47 -16.71 7.05 -7.35
N THR A 48 -17.95 6.56 -7.31
CA THR A 48 -18.75 6.48 -6.08
C THR A 48 -18.19 5.42 -5.12
N ARG A 49 -17.85 4.23 -5.63
CA ARG A 49 -17.17 3.17 -4.86
C ARG A 49 -15.88 3.68 -4.25
N ASN A 50 -15.03 4.31 -5.07
CA ASN A 50 -13.71 4.79 -4.64
C ASN A 50 -13.80 5.88 -3.57
N ARG A 51 -14.74 6.83 -3.71
CA ARG A 51 -15.00 7.84 -2.66
C ARG A 51 -15.40 7.17 -1.35
N ARG A 52 -16.34 6.21 -1.38
CA ARG A 52 -16.74 5.47 -0.17
C ARG A 52 -15.55 4.79 0.48
N LEU A 53 -14.76 4.01 -0.27
CA LEU A 53 -13.61 3.28 0.24
C LEU A 53 -12.53 4.22 0.82
N ALA A 54 -12.29 5.34 0.16
CA ALA A 54 -11.34 6.36 0.66
C ALA A 54 -11.82 7.02 1.96
N HIS A 55 -13.15 7.16 2.15
CA HIS A 55 -13.72 7.80 3.34
C HIS A 55 -13.85 6.84 4.53
N GLU A 56 -14.09 5.54 4.30
CA GLU A 56 -14.31 4.55 5.36
C GLU A 56 -13.19 4.54 6.40
N GLY A 57 -11.93 4.45 5.97
CA GLY A 57 -10.77 4.43 6.88
C GLY A 57 -10.59 5.73 7.66
N VAL A 58 -10.85 6.87 7.01
CA VAL A 58 -10.76 8.19 7.66
C VAL A 58 -11.89 8.36 8.68
N ALA A 59 -13.11 7.93 8.36
CA ALA A 59 -14.24 8.00 9.28
C ALA A 59 -14.02 7.12 10.53
N ALA A 60 -13.54 5.89 10.35
CA ALA A 60 -13.20 5.01 11.47
C ALA A 60 -12.11 5.62 12.38
N ALA A 61 -11.08 6.23 11.80
CA ALA A 61 -10.05 6.92 12.57
C ALA A 61 -10.63 8.13 13.33
N GLN A 62 -11.51 8.91 12.71
CA GLN A 62 -12.18 10.04 13.38
C GLN A 62 -12.96 9.59 14.60
N GLU A 63 -13.78 8.55 14.49
CA GLU A 63 -14.56 8.01 15.61
C GLU A 63 -13.65 7.54 16.75
N LEU A 64 -12.56 6.85 16.44
CA LEU A 64 -11.56 6.44 17.43
C LEU A 64 -10.92 7.63 18.13
N LEU A 65 -10.58 8.70 17.41
CA LEU A 65 -9.98 9.92 17.98
C LEU A 65 -10.97 10.66 18.87
N VAL A 66 -12.22 10.81 18.45
CA VAL A 66 -13.29 11.40 19.28
C VAL A 66 -13.43 10.64 20.58
N LYS A 67 -13.53 9.32 20.53
CA LYS A 67 -13.66 8.48 21.73
C LYS A 67 -12.42 8.53 22.63
N ARG A 68 -11.21 8.50 22.01
CA ARG A 68 -9.93 8.44 22.73
C ARG A 68 -9.61 9.75 23.46
N TYR A 69 -9.80 10.87 22.77
CA TYR A 69 -9.44 12.20 23.28
C TYR A 69 -10.64 13.03 23.75
N ARG A 70 -11.85 12.42 23.82
CA ARG A 70 -13.11 13.08 24.25
C ARG A 70 -13.36 14.38 23.48
N LEU A 71 -13.13 14.35 22.15
CA LEU A 71 -13.40 15.50 21.31
C LEU A 71 -14.91 15.76 21.24
N SER A 72 -15.30 17.03 21.11
CA SER A 72 -16.71 17.44 21.12
C SER A 72 -17.45 16.99 19.85
N GLU A 73 -16.74 16.98 18.70
CA GLU A 73 -17.33 16.70 17.40
C GLU A 73 -16.38 15.85 16.52
N SER A 74 -16.97 15.07 15.60
CA SER A 74 -16.21 14.30 14.59
C SER A 74 -15.32 15.19 13.73
N ARG A 75 -15.73 16.42 13.46
CA ARG A 75 -14.96 17.42 12.73
C ARG A 75 -13.61 17.71 13.38
N GLU A 76 -13.52 17.76 14.70
CA GLU A 76 -12.26 17.99 15.40
C GLU A 76 -11.26 16.84 15.20
N GLY A 77 -11.77 15.60 15.16
CA GLY A 77 -10.96 14.41 14.81
C GLY A 77 -10.38 14.51 13.41
N PHE A 78 -11.17 14.99 12.44
CA PHE A 78 -10.70 15.22 11.08
C PHE A 78 -9.64 16.32 10.99
N GLU A 79 -9.87 17.46 11.63
CA GLU A 79 -8.91 18.58 11.64
C GLU A 79 -7.58 18.17 12.29
N LEU A 80 -7.64 17.37 13.35
CA LEU A 80 -6.44 16.80 13.99
C LEU A 80 -5.66 15.91 13.02
N LEU A 81 -6.33 14.95 12.37
CA LEU A 81 -5.73 14.08 11.35
C LEU A 81 -5.12 14.90 10.21
N ARG A 82 -5.88 15.85 9.67
CA ARG A 82 -5.47 16.70 8.55
C ARG A 82 -4.24 17.54 8.88
N SER A 83 -4.28 18.21 10.03
CA SER A 83 -3.19 19.07 10.49
C SER A 83 -1.89 18.28 10.64
N VAL A 84 -1.92 17.14 11.33
CA VAL A 84 -0.73 16.31 11.53
C VAL A 84 -0.25 15.65 10.24
N SER A 85 -1.16 15.18 9.39
CA SER A 85 -0.86 14.65 8.06
C SER A 85 -0.05 15.67 7.24
N GLN A 86 -0.48 16.93 7.22
CA GLN A 86 0.21 18.02 6.52
C GLN A 86 1.57 18.34 7.14
N GLN A 87 1.63 18.48 8.47
CA GLN A 87 2.87 18.82 9.19
C GLN A 87 3.95 17.75 9.05
N CYS A 88 3.56 16.47 9.02
CA CYS A 88 4.48 15.34 8.91
C CYS A 88 4.68 14.86 7.47
N ASN A 89 4.01 15.47 6.49
CA ASN A 89 4.03 15.02 5.09
C ASN A 89 3.68 13.53 4.92
N VAL A 90 2.73 13.05 5.72
CA VAL A 90 2.18 11.69 5.66
C VAL A 90 0.78 11.77 5.02
N LYS A 91 0.47 10.89 4.10
CA LYS A 91 -0.87 10.83 3.48
C LYS A 91 -1.95 10.67 4.55
N LEU A 92 -3.06 11.39 4.42
CA LEU A 92 -4.16 11.39 5.38
C LEU A 92 -4.70 9.97 5.65
N HIS A 93 -4.94 9.19 4.60
CA HIS A 93 -5.39 7.81 4.73
C HIS A 93 -4.36 6.90 5.41
N THR A 94 -3.06 7.12 5.20
CA THR A 94 -1.98 6.36 5.87
C THR A 94 -1.95 6.66 7.37
N LEU A 95 -2.11 7.93 7.76
CA LEU A 95 -2.19 8.30 9.16
C LEU A 95 -3.48 7.77 9.81
N ALA A 96 -4.61 7.82 9.09
CA ALA A 96 -5.88 7.25 9.54
C ALA A 96 -5.77 5.74 9.76
N ASP A 97 -5.17 5.01 8.82
CA ASP A 97 -4.89 3.58 8.97
C ASP A 97 -4.02 3.29 10.21
N ALA A 98 -2.99 4.10 10.44
CA ALA A 98 -2.17 3.97 11.65
C ALA A 98 -2.97 4.17 12.94
N VAL A 99 -3.89 5.15 12.99
CA VAL A 99 -4.78 5.36 14.14
C VAL A 99 -5.67 4.15 14.41
N VAL A 100 -6.16 3.51 13.35
CA VAL A 100 -7.07 2.34 13.45
C VAL A 100 -6.31 1.09 13.90
N ARG A 101 -5.12 0.85 13.34
CA ARG A 101 -4.40 -0.43 13.46
C ARG A 101 -3.40 -0.47 14.62
N VAL A 102 -2.80 0.65 14.96
CA VAL A 102 -1.80 0.68 16.04
C VAL A 102 -2.50 0.71 17.39
N PRO A 103 -2.18 -0.22 18.32
CA PRO A 103 -2.75 -0.22 19.66
C PRO A 103 -2.63 1.13 20.33
N ALA A 104 -3.70 1.56 20.98
CA ALA A 104 -3.73 2.83 21.68
C ALA A 104 -2.74 2.82 22.86
N PRO A 105 -2.09 3.95 23.18
CA PRO A 105 -1.33 4.09 24.42
C PRO A 105 -2.28 4.09 25.62
N ASP A 106 -1.75 3.85 26.80
CA ASP A 106 -2.49 4.06 28.04
C ASP A 106 -2.99 5.51 28.12
N ARG A 107 -4.13 5.70 28.77
CA ARG A 107 -4.85 6.98 28.77
C ARG A 107 -4.01 8.15 29.28
N ASP A 108 -3.12 7.90 30.25
CA ASP A 108 -2.26 8.89 30.90
C ASP A 108 -0.83 8.89 30.35
N ALA A 109 -0.56 8.11 29.30
CA ALA A 109 0.75 8.06 28.67
C ALA A 109 1.08 9.41 28.01
N ARG A 110 2.25 9.95 28.34
CA ARG A 110 2.75 11.17 27.67
C ARG A 110 3.23 10.90 26.25
N LEU A 111 3.70 9.69 25.99
CA LEU A 111 4.24 9.25 24.71
C LEU A 111 3.50 7.99 24.26
N TRP A 112 3.26 7.89 22.97
CA TRP A 112 2.69 6.65 22.39
C TRP A 112 3.72 5.53 22.37
N PHE A 113 4.99 5.88 22.04
CA PHE A 113 6.10 4.92 21.88
C PHE A 113 7.32 5.33 22.71
N PRO A 114 7.36 5.08 24.06
CA PRO A 114 8.38 5.64 24.93
C PRO A 114 9.82 5.15 24.64
N ALA A 115 9.99 3.98 24.04
CA ALA A 115 11.29 3.35 23.82
C ALA A 115 11.68 3.20 22.35
N ARG A 116 11.00 3.87 21.42
CA ARG A 116 11.22 3.69 19.97
C ARG A 116 12.53 4.33 19.50
N ARG A 117 13.37 3.51 18.85
CA ARG A 117 14.58 4.01 18.17
C ARG A 117 14.22 4.52 16.78
N ARG A 118 14.87 5.60 16.34
CA ARG A 118 14.77 6.14 14.98
C ARG A 118 16.05 5.82 14.23
N HIS A 119 15.90 5.39 12.98
CA HIS A 119 17.01 5.10 12.10
C HIS A 119 16.92 5.96 10.84
N ASP A 120 18.06 6.18 10.21
CA ASP A 120 18.12 6.85 8.90
C ASP A 120 17.43 6.01 7.82
N PRO A 121 16.89 6.67 6.76
CA PRO A 121 16.26 5.96 5.67
C PRO A 121 17.25 5.00 4.99
N PRO A 122 16.84 3.75 4.70
CA PRO A 122 17.66 2.78 4.00
C PRO A 122 18.19 3.34 2.68
N ARG A 123 19.38 2.89 2.30
CA ARG A 123 19.91 3.17 0.96
C ARG A 123 19.07 2.44 -0.07
N LEU A 124 18.81 3.12 -1.19
CA LEU A 124 18.03 2.59 -2.33
C LEU A 124 18.94 2.54 -3.57
N PRO A 125 19.87 1.55 -3.64
CA PRO A 125 20.78 1.45 -4.75
C PRO A 125 20.01 1.19 -6.04
N GLY A 126 20.35 1.91 -7.11
CA GLY A 126 19.69 1.78 -8.41
C GLY A 126 18.41 2.60 -8.58
N LEU A 127 17.95 3.34 -7.57
CA LEU A 127 16.91 4.35 -7.74
C LEU A 127 17.51 5.75 -7.94
N MET A 128 17.02 6.44 -8.96
CA MET A 128 17.39 7.84 -9.21
C MET A 128 16.56 8.74 -8.30
N LEU A 129 17.16 9.17 -7.19
CA LEU A 129 16.54 10.03 -6.19
C LEU A 129 17.33 11.33 -6.06
N GLU A 130 16.61 12.46 -6.02
CA GLU A 130 17.20 13.76 -5.71
C GLU A 130 17.82 13.77 -4.31
N PRO A 131 18.91 14.52 -4.08
CA PRO A 131 19.49 14.69 -2.76
C PRO A 131 18.43 15.14 -1.74
N GLY A 132 18.37 14.48 -0.60
CA GLY A 132 17.40 14.80 0.47
C GLY A 132 16.00 14.21 0.28
N SER A 133 15.67 13.62 -0.88
CA SER A 133 14.32 13.09 -1.14
C SER A 133 14.07 11.67 -0.63
N ARG A 134 15.08 11.01 -0.04
CA ARG A 134 14.98 9.63 0.48
C ARG A 134 13.93 9.42 1.57
N GLY A 135 13.56 10.49 2.28
CA GLY A 135 12.46 10.46 3.26
C GLY A 135 11.07 10.64 2.65
N SER A 136 10.97 10.99 1.38
CA SER A 136 9.70 11.28 0.71
C SER A 136 9.10 10.04 0.05
N GLN A 137 7.93 9.59 0.52
CA GLN A 137 7.21 8.47 -0.07
C GLN A 137 6.91 8.71 -1.56
N GLY A 138 6.45 9.92 -1.90
CA GLY A 138 6.14 10.27 -3.29
C GLY A 138 7.35 10.18 -4.22
N ALA A 139 8.54 10.60 -3.75
CA ALA A 139 9.78 10.52 -4.53
C ALA A 139 10.23 9.06 -4.72
N VAL A 140 10.19 8.26 -3.66
CA VAL A 140 10.59 6.84 -3.72
C VAL A 140 9.64 6.04 -4.62
N LEU A 141 8.32 6.25 -4.52
CA LEU A 141 7.35 5.58 -5.38
C LEU A 141 7.48 5.99 -6.85
N LYS A 142 7.82 7.25 -7.13
CA LYS A 142 8.13 7.70 -8.49
C LYS A 142 9.40 7.00 -9.02
N ALA A 143 10.44 6.93 -8.22
CA ALA A 143 11.71 6.36 -8.62
C ALA A 143 11.63 4.83 -8.83
N VAL A 144 10.90 4.09 -7.98
CA VAL A 144 10.72 2.64 -8.17
C VAL A 144 9.90 2.34 -9.43
N LEU A 145 8.83 3.10 -9.68
CA LEU A 145 8.05 2.94 -10.91
C LEU A 145 8.95 3.14 -12.13
N HIS A 146 9.68 4.24 -12.19
CA HIS A 146 10.59 4.53 -13.28
C HIS A 146 11.66 3.43 -13.45
N ARG A 147 12.23 2.92 -12.34
CA ARG A 147 13.23 1.85 -12.38
C ARG A 147 12.67 0.57 -12.96
N VAL A 148 11.48 0.15 -12.52
CA VAL A 148 10.83 -1.07 -13.01
C VAL A 148 10.47 -0.94 -14.49
N LEU A 149 9.94 0.20 -14.90
CA LEU A 149 9.62 0.47 -16.32
C LEU A 149 10.87 0.47 -17.20
N SER A 150 11.98 1.01 -16.71
CA SER A 150 13.28 0.96 -17.42
C SER A 150 13.80 -0.48 -17.58
N ILE A 151 13.66 -1.35 -16.57
CA ILE A 151 14.04 -2.77 -16.66
C ILE A 151 13.11 -3.51 -17.63
N ALA A 152 11.80 -3.23 -17.55
CA ALA A 152 10.77 -3.84 -18.38
C ALA A 152 10.72 -3.30 -19.82
N GLN A 153 11.37 -2.18 -20.09
CA GLN A 153 11.37 -1.47 -21.38
C GLN A 153 9.95 -1.11 -21.86
N THR A 154 9.14 -0.53 -20.96
CA THR A 154 7.77 -0.07 -21.25
C THR A 154 7.49 1.28 -20.61
N PRO A 155 6.63 2.13 -21.20
CA PRO A 155 6.24 3.41 -20.60
C PRO A 155 5.06 3.28 -19.63
N MET A 156 4.42 2.12 -19.53
CA MET A 156 3.18 1.93 -18.79
C MET A 156 3.38 1.15 -17.50
N GLY A 157 2.85 1.64 -16.39
CA GLY A 157 2.89 0.90 -15.13
C GLY A 157 2.26 1.63 -13.96
N ASN A 158 2.22 0.93 -12.83
CA ASN A 158 1.64 1.44 -11.60
C ASN A 158 2.34 0.92 -10.35
N VAL A 159 2.15 1.63 -9.25
CA VAL A 159 2.51 1.20 -7.89
C VAL A 159 1.26 1.18 -7.06
N GLN A 160 1.01 0.08 -6.39
CA GLN A 160 -0.04 -0.08 -5.39
C GLN A 160 0.60 -0.34 -4.02
N LEU A 161 0.04 0.25 -2.98
CA LEU A 161 0.47 0.02 -1.60
C LEU A 161 -0.61 -0.74 -0.85
N LEU A 162 -0.17 -1.67 -0.02
CA LEU A 162 -1.07 -2.41 0.86
C LEU A 162 -1.47 -1.50 2.04
N ASN A 163 -2.77 -1.40 2.28
CA ASN A 163 -3.37 -0.67 3.39
C ASN A 163 -4.45 -1.57 4.00
N GLY A 164 -4.18 -2.12 5.18
CA GLY A 164 -5.01 -3.21 5.68
C GLY A 164 -4.85 -4.47 4.82
N ASP A 165 -5.96 -4.96 4.34
CA ASP A 165 -6.09 -6.11 3.45
C ASP A 165 -6.25 -5.73 1.95
N ARG A 166 -6.15 -4.42 1.65
CA ARG A 166 -6.49 -3.86 0.34
C ARG A 166 -5.30 -3.13 -0.28
N LEU A 167 -5.03 -3.42 -1.55
CA LEU A 167 -4.09 -2.64 -2.35
C LEU A 167 -4.78 -1.35 -2.84
N HIS A 168 -4.13 -0.21 -2.69
CA HIS A 168 -4.60 1.06 -3.25
C HIS A 168 -3.58 1.61 -4.25
N LEU A 169 -4.08 2.19 -5.33
CA LEU A 169 -3.25 2.81 -6.35
C LEU A 169 -2.57 4.08 -5.80
N ALA A 170 -1.25 4.01 -5.67
CA ALA A 170 -0.45 5.12 -5.13
C ALA A 170 0.18 5.98 -6.24
N ARG A 171 0.51 5.36 -7.38
CA ARG A 171 1.11 6.03 -8.54
C ARG A 171 0.92 5.22 -9.82
N HIS A 172 0.85 5.91 -10.95
CA HIS A 172 0.78 5.30 -12.28
C HIS A 172 1.41 6.20 -13.35
N THR A 173 1.67 5.63 -14.51
CA THR A 173 2.04 6.32 -15.75
C THR A 173 1.61 5.50 -16.96
N GLY A 174 1.23 6.16 -18.05
CA GLY A 174 0.85 5.54 -19.32
C GLY A 174 -0.48 4.77 -19.30
N LEU A 175 -1.23 4.78 -18.19
CA LEU A 175 -2.51 4.09 -18.02
C LEU A 175 -3.66 5.10 -18.05
N ASN A 176 -4.79 4.73 -18.68
CA ASN A 176 -5.93 5.62 -18.83
C ASN A 176 -6.76 5.80 -17.53
N SER A 177 -7.70 6.74 -17.56
CA SER A 177 -8.53 7.05 -16.40
C SER A 177 -9.44 5.89 -15.98
N TYR A 178 -9.96 5.11 -16.92
CA TYR A 178 -10.79 3.95 -16.58
C TYR A 178 -10.00 2.91 -15.78
N PHE A 179 -8.77 2.59 -16.20
CA PHE A 179 -7.87 1.71 -15.45
C PHE A 179 -7.61 2.23 -14.04
N THR A 180 -7.28 3.52 -13.92
CA THR A 180 -6.92 4.09 -12.62
C THR A 180 -8.09 4.18 -11.65
N GLU A 181 -9.32 4.40 -12.16
CA GLU A 181 -10.54 4.32 -11.35
C GLU A 181 -10.90 2.88 -10.98
N PHE A 182 -10.76 1.94 -11.93
CA PHE A 182 -11.08 0.54 -11.70
C PHE A 182 -10.17 -0.07 -10.64
N PHE A 183 -8.86 0.14 -10.75
CA PHE A 183 -7.83 -0.38 -9.85
C PHE A 183 -7.41 0.60 -8.75
N ALA A 184 -8.21 1.64 -8.48
CA ALA A 184 -7.93 2.57 -7.38
C ALA A 184 -7.82 1.83 -6.04
N PHE A 185 -8.67 0.83 -5.83
CA PHE A 185 -8.65 -0.08 -4.69
C PHE A 185 -8.86 -1.51 -5.19
N VAL A 186 -7.98 -2.43 -4.79
CA VAL A 186 -8.04 -3.86 -5.11
C VAL A 186 -8.07 -4.63 -3.80
N ASP A 187 -9.16 -5.31 -3.55
CA ASP A 187 -9.34 -6.27 -2.48
C ASP A 187 -9.16 -7.68 -3.04
N GLY A 188 -8.61 -8.59 -2.28
CA GLY A 188 -8.34 -10.02 -2.48
C GLY A 188 -8.78 -10.74 -3.77
N SER A 189 -8.69 -10.08 -4.91
CA SER A 189 -9.36 -10.44 -6.14
C SER A 189 -8.41 -11.04 -7.19
N THR A 190 -9.00 -11.53 -8.22
CA THR A 190 -8.49 -12.14 -9.43
C THR A 190 -7.67 -11.16 -10.30
N THR A 191 -6.51 -10.72 -9.80
CA THR A 191 -5.56 -9.89 -10.54
C THR A 191 -4.13 -10.38 -10.37
N ALA A 192 -3.26 -10.12 -11.35
CA ALA A 192 -1.84 -10.44 -11.26
C ALA A 192 -1.16 -9.79 -10.05
N CYS A 193 -1.61 -8.60 -9.63
CA CYS A 193 -1.11 -7.92 -8.43
C CYS A 193 -1.53 -8.65 -7.16
N ALA A 194 -2.80 -9.07 -7.06
CA ALA A 194 -3.30 -9.81 -5.91
C ALA A 194 -2.66 -11.20 -5.82
N GLU A 195 -2.50 -11.89 -6.96
CA GLU A 195 -1.80 -13.17 -7.01
C GLU A 195 -0.34 -13.04 -6.59
N ALA A 196 0.38 -12.05 -7.11
CA ALA A 196 1.77 -11.79 -6.73
C ALA A 196 1.91 -11.41 -5.24
N ALA A 197 0.94 -10.68 -4.69
CA ALA A 197 0.91 -10.37 -3.27
C ALA A 197 0.68 -11.63 -2.42
N ALA A 198 -0.29 -12.47 -2.78
CA ALA A 198 -0.60 -13.71 -2.08
C ALA A 198 0.55 -14.71 -2.16
N GLN A 199 1.17 -14.86 -3.32
CA GLN A 199 2.28 -15.78 -3.55
C GLN A 199 3.65 -15.22 -3.09
N ARG A 200 3.72 -13.95 -2.71
CA ARG A 200 4.95 -13.24 -2.29
C ARG A 200 6.09 -13.36 -3.32
N ARG A 201 5.74 -13.49 -4.60
CA ARG A 201 6.67 -13.64 -5.72
C ARG A 201 6.25 -12.83 -6.93
N GLN A 202 7.20 -12.62 -7.85
CA GLN A 202 6.90 -11.98 -9.12
C GLN A 202 5.96 -12.85 -9.96
N VAL A 203 4.98 -12.22 -10.60
CA VAL A 203 4.04 -12.88 -11.51
C VAL A 203 4.11 -12.18 -12.86
N THR A 204 4.29 -12.97 -13.93
CA THR A 204 4.23 -12.50 -15.31
C THR A 204 3.02 -13.11 -15.98
N VAL A 205 2.13 -12.26 -16.47
CA VAL A 205 1.04 -12.64 -17.35
C VAL A 205 1.43 -12.25 -18.78
N GLY A 206 1.76 -13.25 -19.58
CA GLY A 206 2.30 -13.04 -20.92
C GLY A 206 1.27 -12.55 -21.94
N ASP A 207 0.00 -12.91 -21.79
CA ASP A 207 -1.12 -12.35 -22.56
C ASP A 207 -2.38 -12.28 -21.68
N VAL A 208 -2.81 -11.06 -21.41
CA VAL A 208 -4.00 -10.75 -20.58
C VAL A 208 -5.28 -11.30 -21.23
N ALA A 209 -5.35 -11.32 -22.56
CA ALA A 209 -6.56 -11.73 -23.27
C ALA A 209 -6.94 -13.20 -23.03
N SER A 210 -5.94 -14.07 -22.79
CA SER A 210 -6.13 -15.51 -22.59
C SER A 210 -5.87 -15.97 -21.14
N ALA A 211 -5.42 -15.09 -20.26
CA ALA A 211 -5.04 -15.47 -18.90
C ALA A 211 -6.27 -15.71 -18.01
N GLU A 212 -6.29 -16.85 -17.31
CA GLU A 212 -7.40 -17.24 -16.41
C GLU A 212 -7.38 -16.49 -15.07
N VAL A 213 -6.25 -15.86 -14.70
CA VAL A 213 -6.10 -15.14 -13.44
C VAL A 213 -6.99 -13.90 -13.34
N PHE A 214 -7.48 -13.36 -14.44
CA PHE A 214 -8.33 -12.20 -14.47
C PHE A 214 -9.82 -12.59 -14.64
N ASP A 215 -10.66 -11.99 -13.80
CA ASP A 215 -12.08 -11.92 -14.11
C ASP A 215 -12.34 -11.06 -15.36
N GLU A 216 -13.56 -11.11 -15.88
CA GLU A 216 -13.93 -10.44 -17.13
C GLU A 216 -13.77 -8.91 -17.02
N ALA A 217 -14.20 -8.32 -15.91
CA ALA A 217 -14.14 -6.88 -15.69
C ALA A 217 -12.69 -6.38 -15.55
N SER A 218 -11.84 -7.10 -14.81
CA SER A 218 -10.40 -6.79 -14.69
C SER A 218 -9.69 -6.91 -16.04
N ARG A 219 -9.98 -7.99 -16.79
CA ARG A 219 -9.43 -8.18 -18.14
C ARG A 219 -9.84 -7.04 -19.07
N TYR A 220 -11.11 -6.67 -19.07
CA TYR A 220 -11.60 -5.55 -19.86
C TYR A 220 -10.88 -4.25 -19.51
N ALA A 221 -10.78 -3.90 -18.23
CA ALA A 221 -10.12 -2.68 -17.79
C ALA A 221 -8.63 -2.61 -18.20
N ILE A 222 -7.92 -3.74 -18.14
CA ILE A 222 -6.51 -3.83 -18.53
C ILE A 222 -6.37 -3.68 -20.04
N LEU A 223 -7.19 -4.39 -20.83
CA LEU A 223 -7.15 -4.32 -22.29
C LEU A 223 -7.56 -2.93 -22.82
N GLN A 224 -8.56 -2.29 -22.20
CA GLN A 224 -8.98 -0.92 -22.52
C GLN A 224 -7.88 0.13 -22.24
N ALA A 225 -6.97 -0.15 -21.32
CA ALA A 225 -5.78 0.67 -21.09
C ALA A 225 -4.65 0.43 -22.11
N GLY A 226 -4.87 -0.43 -23.12
CA GLY A 226 -3.87 -0.81 -24.12
C GLY A 226 -2.83 -1.81 -23.60
N SER A 227 -3.08 -2.47 -22.47
CA SER A 227 -2.15 -3.42 -21.87
C SER A 227 -2.49 -4.87 -22.28
N ARG A 228 -1.56 -5.54 -22.95
CA ARG A 228 -1.68 -6.95 -23.38
C ARG A 228 -0.90 -7.90 -22.48
N ALA A 229 0.10 -7.42 -21.75
CA ALA A 229 0.84 -8.23 -20.79
C ALA A 229 1.18 -7.42 -19.53
N VAL A 230 1.32 -8.12 -18.41
CA VAL A 230 1.60 -7.50 -17.10
C VAL A 230 2.70 -8.29 -16.38
N HIS A 231 3.63 -7.57 -15.75
CA HIS A 231 4.58 -8.15 -14.82
C HIS A 231 4.50 -7.42 -13.48
N SER A 232 4.17 -8.15 -12.43
CA SER A 232 3.96 -7.64 -11.08
C SER A 232 5.09 -8.08 -10.14
N VAL A 233 5.67 -7.11 -9.43
CA VAL A 233 6.82 -7.30 -8.52
C VAL A 233 6.39 -6.90 -7.10
N PRO A 234 6.43 -7.81 -6.12
CA PRO A 234 6.08 -7.48 -4.74
C PRO A 234 7.15 -6.61 -4.08
N LEU A 235 6.71 -5.64 -3.30
CA LEU A 235 7.52 -4.81 -2.44
C LEU A 235 7.55 -5.44 -1.05
N THR A 236 8.57 -6.27 -0.77
CA THR A 236 8.63 -7.10 0.44
C THR A 236 9.67 -6.59 1.43
N HIS A 237 9.34 -6.63 2.72
CA HIS A 237 10.34 -6.39 3.77
C HIS A 237 11.09 -7.70 4.17
N ALA A 238 12.07 -7.59 5.09
CA ALA A 238 12.95 -8.70 5.45
C ALA A 238 12.22 -9.95 6.00
N GLY A 239 11.06 -9.78 6.64
CA GLY A 239 10.20 -10.89 7.12
C GLY A 239 9.32 -11.53 6.03
N GLY A 240 9.42 -11.08 4.77
CA GLY A 240 8.66 -11.62 3.65
C GLY A 240 7.24 -11.04 3.49
N ALA A 241 6.79 -10.17 4.39
CA ALA A 241 5.48 -9.53 4.23
C ALA A 241 5.49 -8.56 3.04
N VAL A 242 4.40 -8.56 2.28
CA VAL A 242 4.20 -7.68 1.13
C VAL A 242 3.60 -6.36 1.60
N LEU A 243 4.25 -5.24 1.25
CA LEU A 243 3.82 -3.89 1.61
C LEU A 243 3.23 -3.13 0.42
N GLY A 244 3.30 -3.71 -0.75
CA GLY A 244 2.80 -3.15 -1.98
C GLY A 244 3.29 -3.93 -3.19
N MET A 245 2.90 -3.43 -4.36
CA MET A 245 3.23 -3.99 -5.66
C MET A 245 3.69 -2.89 -6.60
N VAL A 246 4.61 -3.21 -7.50
CA VAL A 246 4.90 -2.39 -8.67
C VAL A 246 4.74 -3.25 -9.92
N SER A 247 3.94 -2.76 -10.88
CA SER A 247 3.64 -3.51 -12.10
C SER A 247 4.03 -2.71 -13.34
N SER A 248 4.63 -3.43 -14.31
CA SER A 248 4.80 -2.96 -15.68
C SER A 248 3.71 -3.54 -16.57
N HIS A 249 3.21 -2.73 -17.48
CA HIS A 249 2.19 -3.08 -18.47
C HIS A 249 2.79 -2.96 -19.86
N HIS A 250 2.40 -3.84 -20.79
CA HIS A 250 2.98 -3.91 -22.13
C HIS A 250 1.87 -3.92 -23.18
N GLU A 251 2.07 -3.17 -24.27
CA GLU A 251 1.11 -3.07 -25.39
C GLU A 251 1.00 -4.38 -26.18
N HIS A 252 2.02 -5.22 -26.09
CA HIS A 252 2.08 -6.52 -26.79
C HIS A 252 2.29 -7.67 -25.80
N PRO A 253 1.87 -8.89 -26.15
CA PRO A 253 2.22 -10.08 -25.36
C PRO A 253 3.72 -10.22 -25.17
N VAL A 254 4.13 -10.72 -24.00
CA VAL A 254 5.54 -10.95 -23.67
C VAL A 254 5.79 -12.44 -23.39
N ALA A 255 6.84 -13.01 -23.96
CA ALA A 255 7.22 -14.39 -23.68
C ALA A 255 7.83 -14.56 -22.26
N GLY A 256 8.26 -13.47 -21.63
CA GLY A 256 8.88 -13.45 -20.31
C GLY A 256 10.04 -12.47 -20.22
N PHE A 257 10.77 -12.55 -19.09
CA PHE A 257 11.93 -11.71 -18.82
C PHE A 257 13.18 -12.58 -18.64
N THR A 258 14.33 -12.02 -18.96
CA THR A 258 15.62 -12.69 -18.72
C THR A 258 15.87 -12.87 -17.22
N GLY A 259 16.70 -13.84 -16.85
CA GLY A 259 17.10 -14.05 -15.45
C GLY A 259 17.73 -12.80 -14.81
N ALA A 260 18.48 -11.99 -15.60
CA ALA A 260 19.06 -10.74 -15.14
C ALA A 260 17.99 -9.68 -14.82
N GLN A 261 16.94 -9.55 -15.65
CA GLN A 261 15.81 -8.66 -15.42
C GLN A 261 15.00 -9.11 -14.19
N LEU A 262 14.68 -10.41 -14.08
CA LEU A 262 13.97 -10.96 -12.93
C LEU A 262 14.74 -10.71 -11.63
N ALA A 263 16.04 -10.92 -11.61
CA ALA A 263 16.88 -10.61 -10.46
C ALA A 263 16.94 -9.11 -10.15
N ALA A 264 16.90 -8.23 -11.16
CA ALA A 264 16.87 -6.79 -10.96
C ALA A 264 15.51 -6.32 -10.38
N PHE A 265 14.40 -6.86 -10.85
CA PHE A 265 13.07 -6.62 -10.29
C PHE A 265 13.01 -7.06 -8.82
N GLN A 266 13.47 -8.26 -8.51
CA GLN A 266 13.46 -8.80 -7.15
C GLN A 266 14.26 -7.92 -6.17
N ARG A 267 15.49 -7.52 -6.57
CA ARG A 267 16.30 -6.60 -5.74
C ARG A 267 15.60 -5.27 -5.53
N THR A 268 15.02 -4.70 -6.59
CA THR A 268 14.28 -3.42 -6.52
C THR A 268 13.09 -3.54 -5.57
N GLY A 269 12.31 -4.62 -5.68
CA GLY A 269 11.17 -4.87 -4.79
C GLY A 269 11.57 -5.02 -3.34
N ALA A 270 12.63 -5.78 -3.05
CA ALA A 270 13.14 -5.96 -1.69
C ALA A 270 13.72 -4.66 -1.08
N ASP A 271 14.45 -3.87 -1.88
CA ASP A 271 15.01 -2.59 -1.42
C ASP A 271 13.90 -1.61 -1.04
N VAL A 272 12.88 -1.48 -1.88
CA VAL A 272 11.75 -0.58 -1.63
C VAL A 272 10.84 -1.12 -0.52
N GLY A 273 10.67 -2.42 -0.42
CA GLY A 273 9.92 -3.03 0.69
C GLY A 273 10.58 -2.74 2.05
N ARG A 274 11.92 -2.87 2.16
CA ARG A 274 12.64 -2.45 3.38
C ARG A 274 12.46 -0.96 3.67
N TRP A 275 12.48 -0.12 2.64
CA TRP A 275 12.24 1.30 2.79
C TRP A 275 10.81 1.61 3.25
N LEU A 276 9.79 0.94 2.71
CA LEU A 276 8.40 1.09 3.13
C LEU A 276 8.22 0.69 4.60
N SER A 277 8.85 -0.39 5.04
CA SER A 277 8.87 -0.79 6.45
C SER A 277 9.52 0.28 7.34
N TRP A 278 10.68 0.80 6.93
CA TRP A 278 11.32 1.93 7.63
C TRP A 278 10.40 3.16 7.68
N HIS A 279 9.78 3.53 6.55
CA HIS A 279 8.89 4.68 6.47
C HIS A 279 7.70 4.55 7.44
N TRP A 280 7.10 3.36 7.49
CA TRP A 280 6.05 3.06 8.46
C TRP A 280 6.56 3.21 9.90
N ASN A 281 7.59 2.47 10.26
CA ASN A 281 8.11 2.41 11.63
C ASN A 281 8.77 3.71 12.11
N THR A 282 9.12 4.63 11.22
CA THR A 282 9.74 5.91 11.58
C THR A 282 8.79 7.06 11.28
N VAL A 283 8.50 7.33 10.02
CA VAL A 283 7.78 8.55 9.62
C VAL A 283 6.30 8.49 10.02
N VAL A 284 5.63 7.36 9.78
CA VAL A 284 4.19 7.23 10.09
C VAL A 284 3.96 7.15 11.60
N LEU A 285 4.77 6.36 12.31
CA LEU A 285 4.65 6.28 13.78
C LEU A 285 5.08 7.58 14.47
N ASP A 286 6.00 8.38 13.90
CA ASP A 286 6.30 9.73 14.40
C ASP A 286 5.13 10.69 14.21
N ALA A 287 4.42 10.57 13.08
CA ALA A 287 3.19 11.34 12.87
C ALA A 287 2.10 10.94 13.86
N LEU A 288 1.96 9.65 14.17
CA LEU A 288 1.01 9.17 15.18
C LEU A 288 1.37 9.67 16.59
N GLU A 289 2.65 9.66 16.97
CA GLU A 289 3.16 10.24 18.22
C GLU A 289 2.84 11.74 18.30
N ARG A 290 3.06 12.47 17.20
CA ARG A 290 2.74 13.89 17.13
C ARG A 290 1.25 14.16 17.24
N LEU A 291 0.41 13.31 16.64
CA LEU A 291 -1.04 13.38 16.76
C LEU A 291 -1.46 13.25 18.23
N HIS A 292 -0.93 12.27 18.94
CA HIS A 292 -1.18 12.06 20.35
C HIS A 292 -0.76 13.28 21.18
N ALA A 293 0.48 13.76 20.99
CA ALA A 293 0.99 14.92 21.70
C ALA A 293 0.19 16.20 21.42
N THR A 294 -0.41 16.33 20.22
CA THR A 294 -1.27 17.48 19.87
C THR A 294 -2.63 17.38 20.53
N ALA A 295 -3.21 16.18 20.54
CA ALA A 295 -4.53 15.93 21.15
C ALA A 295 -4.50 16.09 22.68
N THR A 296 -3.44 15.64 23.34
CA THR A 296 -3.29 15.70 24.81
C THR A 296 -2.89 17.07 25.35
N ARG A 297 -2.41 17.99 24.50
CA ARG A 297 -2.08 19.39 24.89
C ARG A 297 -3.27 20.35 24.77
N ARG A 298 -4.40 19.94 24.23
CA ARG A 298 -5.59 20.79 24.18
C ARG A 298 -6.05 21.04 25.62
N PRO A 299 -6.16 22.31 26.07
CA PRO A 299 -6.82 22.61 27.34
C PRO A 299 -8.30 22.22 27.21
N ASP A 300 -8.87 21.72 28.30
CA ASP A 300 -10.30 21.42 28.45
C ASP A 300 -11.17 22.65 28.18
#